data_fba62202c934be4ca222a876d4b784ab
#
_entry.id   fba62202c934be4ca222a876d4b784ab
#
_cell.length_a   1.000
_cell.length_b   1.000
_cell.length_c   1.000
_cell.angle_alpha   90.00
_cell.angle_beta   90.00
_cell.angle_gamma   90.00
#
_symmetry.space_group_name_H-M   'P 1'
#
loop_
_entity.id
_entity.type
_entity.pdbx_description
1 polymer ?
#
loop_
_entity_poly.entity_id
_entity_poly.type
_entity_poly.pdbx_seq_one_letter_code
_entity_poly.pdbx_strand_id
1 'polypeptide(L)'
;MPSPTGTTTIEDIIRDDRMPEQIIYDLKQKTIDVRPWGDLVTEYDPKQHPVYTDKNYRDKIKHGKTEHMSRITYAIEKQAVKRMKELMFSIPVRRKYTTKDENQKLAASIMEAIFKKNHINSLNIKRAHKLFASCEIATIWYTQEAETTYAGVKSSVKLRCRTYSPMDGDMLYPLFDEYDDMIALSVEYKRVINNVTIYYFDTYTDTFHWRWVNQGNGWQPDIEPEPIEIQKIQGVYMYRQGPIWEDQADNGYELEWSQSRNGNYLRKNSRPTWVIFSDSTNPIGKNREPVDDNSGRNVLRYRQGDKAGYATWAQAVDALKLHTEELRRNIHTTLQLPDMSMEQMKSTPMSGEARKMLFIDCQMKVTDESGDWLEFFDREINVVRAFCIEMFPDLADAFEALAVENIITPFQINDASQEIKDLSDATGGKAVMSQRTAVQRLGAVPEEEVDNELQAIKDDESQTEDVFMNEPTE
;
A
#
# COMPACT_ATOMS: atom_id res chain seq x y z
N MET A 1 -10.73 -22.28 27.20
CA MET A 1 -11.81 -21.42 26.70
C MET A 1 -13.08 -22.23 26.72
N PRO A 2 -14.22 -21.76 27.24
CA PRO A 2 -15.47 -22.48 27.13
C PRO A 2 -15.91 -22.45 25.66
N SER A 3 -16.21 -23.62 25.09
CA SER A 3 -16.82 -23.76 23.78
C SER A 3 -18.11 -22.94 23.71
N PRO A 4 -18.36 -22.13 22.68
CA PRO A 4 -19.65 -21.51 22.50
C PRO A 4 -20.67 -22.63 22.17
N THR A 5 -21.55 -22.89 23.10
CA THR A 5 -22.71 -23.72 22.88
C THR A 5 -23.74 -22.90 22.10
N GLY A 6 -23.90 -23.20 20.83
CA GLY A 6 -24.90 -22.66 19.94
C GLY A 6 -24.32 -21.82 18.83
N THR A 7 -24.37 -22.32 17.61
CA THR A 7 -24.11 -21.55 16.38
C THR A 7 -25.15 -20.44 16.31
N THR A 8 -24.77 -19.22 16.62
CA THR A 8 -25.68 -18.06 16.47
C THR A 8 -25.85 -17.83 14.99
N THR A 9 -27.00 -18.14 14.43
CA THR A 9 -27.29 -17.84 13.02
C THR A 9 -27.56 -16.36 12.85
N ILE A 10 -27.37 -15.84 11.65
CA ILE A 10 -27.66 -14.42 11.34
C ILE A 10 -29.14 -14.10 11.63
N GLU A 11 -30.05 -15.07 11.45
CA GLU A 11 -31.47 -14.98 11.74
C GLU A 11 -31.76 -14.87 13.25
N ASP A 12 -30.87 -15.39 14.10
CA ASP A 12 -30.95 -15.23 15.55
C ASP A 12 -30.53 -13.83 15.99
N ILE A 13 -29.67 -13.19 15.24
CA ILE A 13 -29.19 -11.82 15.50
C ILE A 13 -30.19 -10.80 14.98
N ILE A 14 -30.63 -10.93 13.72
CA ILE A 14 -31.54 -9.98 13.06
C ILE A 14 -32.97 -10.56 13.15
N ARG A 15 -33.69 -10.17 14.19
CA ARG A 15 -35.08 -10.50 14.41
C ARG A 15 -35.93 -9.24 14.52
N ASP A 16 -37.16 -9.31 14.06
CA ASP A 16 -38.11 -8.20 14.10
C ASP A 16 -38.50 -7.77 15.54
N ASP A 17 -38.37 -8.66 16.53
CA ASP A 17 -38.69 -8.42 17.93
C ASP A 17 -37.55 -7.73 18.72
N ARG A 18 -36.36 -7.53 18.07
CA ARG A 18 -35.18 -6.90 18.70
C ARG A 18 -35.03 -5.44 18.32
N MET A 19 -34.49 -4.65 19.26
CA MET A 19 -34.17 -3.25 18.97
C MET A 19 -32.94 -3.14 18.07
N PRO A 20 -32.91 -2.18 17.11
CA PRO A 20 -31.78 -1.96 16.22
C PRO A 20 -30.43 -1.83 16.92
N GLU A 21 -30.39 -1.20 18.08
CA GLU A 21 -29.18 -1.05 18.89
C GLU A 21 -28.60 -2.39 19.36
N GLN A 22 -29.48 -3.36 19.71
CA GLN A 22 -29.07 -4.69 20.16
C GLN A 22 -28.55 -5.52 18.97
N ILE A 23 -29.24 -5.43 17.84
CA ILE A 23 -28.83 -6.10 16.59
C ILE A 23 -27.44 -5.59 16.19
N ILE A 24 -27.27 -4.28 16.10
CA ILE A 24 -26.00 -3.67 15.71
C ILE A 24 -24.90 -3.97 16.73
N TYR A 25 -25.21 -4.02 18.01
CA TYR A 25 -24.24 -4.40 19.04
C TYR A 25 -23.71 -5.82 18.80
N ASP A 26 -24.56 -6.79 18.51
CA ASP A 26 -24.16 -8.17 18.25
C ASP A 26 -23.40 -8.29 16.92
N LEU A 27 -23.83 -7.57 15.86
CA LEU A 27 -23.16 -7.55 14.57
C LEU A 27 -21.75 -6.89 14.63
N LYS A 28 -21.50 -6.03 15.64
CA LYS A 28 -20.19 -5.42 15.87
C LYS A 28 -19.20 -6.33 16.60
N GLN A 29 -19.61 -7.51 17.05
CA GLN A 29 -18.71 -8.46 17.69
C GLN A 29 -17.80 -9.10 16.65
N LYS A 30 -16.54 -8.60 16.55
CA LYS A 30 -15.55 -9.20 15.68
C LYS A 30 -14.99 -10.49 16.28
N THR A 31 -14.94 -11.53 15.50
CA THR A 31 -14.25 -12.78 15.84
C THR A 31 -12.79 -12.78 15.42
N ILE A 32 -12.39 -11.82 14.60
CA ILE A 32 -11.05 -11.69 14.03
C ILE A 32 -10.25 -10.69 14.84
N ASP A 33 -9.00 -11.05 15.17
CA ASP A 33 -8.05 -10.16 15.83
C ASP A 33 -7.30 -9.33 14.77
N VAL A 34 -7.73 -8.10 14.58
CA VAL A 34 -7.09 -7.11 13.69
C VAL A 34 -6.74 -5.88 14.50
N ARG A 35 -5.49 -5.42 14.41
CA ARG A 35 -5.08 -4.19 15.09
C ARG A 35 -5.91 -2.99 14.62
N PRO A 36 -6.56 -2.24 15.53
CA PRO A 36 -7.42 -1.13 15.16
C PRO A 36 -6.63 0.01 14.50
N TRP A 37 -7.20 0.63 13.48
CA TRP A 37 -6.58 1.78 12.82
C TRP A 37 -6.27 2.94 13.76
N GLY A 38 -7.07 3.12 14.83
CA GLY A 38 -6.81 4.13 15.86
C GLY A 38 -5.43 4.01 16.51
N ASP A 39 -4.93 2.77 16.67
CA ASP A 39 -3.59 2.51 17.20
C ASP A 39 -2.54 2.63 16.09
N LEU A 40 -2.83 2.06 14.91
CA LEU A 40 -1.91 2.08 13.77
C LEU A 40 -1.63 3.50 13.24
N VAL A 41 -2.58 4.42 13.32
CA VAL A 41 -2.39 5.81 12.87
C VAL A 41 -1.32 6.53 13.67
N THR A 42 -1.10 6.14 14.93
CA THR A 42 -0.05 6.72 15.78
C THR A 42 1.35 6.36 15.30
N GLU A 43 1.50 5.16 14.71
CA GLU A 43 2.73 4.73 14.05
C GLU A 43 2.84 5.28 12.63
N TYR A 44 1.72 5.33 11.90
CA TYR A 44 1.69 5.73 10.49
C TYR A 44 1.91 7.23 10.28
N ASP A 45 1.44 8.09 11.20
CA ASP A 45 1.61 9.54 11.06
C ASP A 45 2.85 10.04 11.79
N PRO A 46 3.91 10.49 11.07
CA PRO A 46 5.15 10.97 11.67
C PRO A 46 4.97 12.08 12.71
N LYS A 47 3.83 12.79 12.70
CA LYS A 47 3.52 13.81 13.69
C LYS A 47 3.03 13.25 15.04
N GLN A 48 2.67 11.97 15.05
CA GLN A 48 2.25 11.26 16.25
C GLN A 48 3.37 10.42 16.87
N HIS A 49 4.52 10.34 16.23
CA HIS A 49 5.68 9.59 16.71
C HIS A 49 6.18 10.13 18.07
N PRO A 50 6.84 9.27 18.87
CA PRO A 50 7.30 9.63 20.22
C PRO A 50 8.14 10.90 20.28
N VAL A 51 8.97 11.18 19.26
CA VAL A 51 9.79 12.39 19.20
C VAL A 51 8.98 13.69 19.16
N TYR A 52 7.71 13.64 18.67
CA TYR A 52 6.79 14.78 18.69
C TYR A 52 5.90 14.81 19.94
N THR A 53 5.48 13.65 20.42
CA THR A 53 4.45 13.51 21.46
C THR A 53 5.02 13.43 22.87
N ASP A 54 6.31 13.08 23.04
CA ASP A 54 6.95 13.00 24.36
C ASP A 54 6.93 14.35 25.07
N LYS A 55 6.23 14.36 26.21
CA LYS A 55 6.06 15.54 27.07
C LYS A 55 7.37 16.05 27.67
N ASN A 56 8.39 15.20 27.76
CA ASN A 56 9.70 15.54 28.30
C ASN A 56 10.62 16.18 27.25
N TYR A 57 10.34 15.96 25.98
CA TYR A 57 11.09 16.49 24.85
C TYR A 57 10.42 17.75 24.28
N ARG A 58 10.37 18.81 25.11
CA ARG A 58 9.69 20.07 24.78
C ARG A 58 10.68 21.19 24.46
N ASP A 59 10.18 22.17 23.70
CA ASP A 59 10.85 23.44 23.52
C ASP A 59 11.06 24.11 24.88
N LYS A 60 12.23 24.67 25.11
CA LYS A 60 12.64 25.26 26.38
C LYS A 60 12.62 26.77 26.29
N ILE A 61 12.04 27.42 27.29
CA ILE A 61 12.09 28.87 27.39
C ILE A 61 13.32 29.23 28.25
N LYS A 62 14.30 29.91 27.65
CA LYS A 62 15.47 30.42 28.33
C LYS A 62 15.58 31.92 28.08
N HIS A 63 15.68 32.70 29.15
CA HIS A 63 15.81 34.17 29.08
C HIS A 63 14.79 34.82 28.15
N GLY A 64 13.51 34.40 28.21
CA GLY A 64 12.42 34.97 27.41
C GLY A 64 12.44 34.54 25.90
N LYS A 65 13.38 33.69 25.49
CA LYS A 65 13.44 33.17 24.13
C LYS A 65 13.12 31.66 24.12
N THR A 66 12.32 31.25 23.15
CA THR A 66 12.00 29.83 22.95
C THR A 66 13.15 29.14 22.20
N GLU A 67 13.80 28.20 22.84
CA GLU A 67 14.76 27.30 22.23
C GLU A 67 13.98 26.08 21.68
N HIS A 68 13.80 26.03 20.36
CA HIS A 68 13.10 24.93 19.69
C HIS A 68 13.98 23.68 19.66
N MET A 69 13.39 22.56 20.10
CA MET A 69 14.04 21.26 19.99
C MET A 69 13.97 20.73 18.55
N SER A 70 15.04 20.06 18.13
CA SER A 70 15.06 19.40 16.83
C SER A 70 14.15 18.16 16.88
N ARG A 71 13.17 18.07 16.00
CA ARG A 71 12.30 16.92 15.83
C ARG A 71 12.43 16.43 14.39
N ILE A 72 13.15 15.35 14.22
CA ILE A 72 13.40 14.74 12.91
C ILE A 72 12.62 13.44 12.90
N THR A 73 11.71 13.30 11.97
CA THR A 73 10.93 12.07 11.75
C THR A 73 11.15 11.55 10.35
N TYR A 74 11.07 10.25 10.25
CA TYR A 74 11.09 9.52 8.99
C TYR A 74 9.72 8.89 8.78
N ALA A 75 9.17 8.99 7.59
CA ALA A 75 7.91 8.34 7.24
C ALA A 75 8.16 6.91 6.71
N ILE A 76 8.85 6.09 7.50
CA ILE A 76 9.25 4.73 7.11
C ILE A 76 8.02 3.89 6.82
N GLU A 77 7.00 3.96 7.67
CA GLU A 77 5.73 3.24 7.56
C GLU A 77 4.99 3.61 6.26
N LYS A 78 4.90 4.91 5.98
CA LYS A 78 4.31 5.40 4.71
C LYS A 78 5.12 4.96 3.50
N GLN A 79 6.45 4.91 3.63
CA GLN A 79 7.32 4.44 2.55
C GLN A 79 7.18 2.94 2.33
N ALA A 80 7.09 2.14 3.41
CA ALA A 80 6.86 0.70 3.32
C ALA A 80 5.55 0.39 2.58
N VAL A 81 4.44 1.01 2.97
CA VAL A 81 3.15 0.88 2.29
C VAL A 81 3.23 1.30 0.82
N LYS A 82 3.89 2.43 0.55
CA LYS A 82 4.05 2.93 -0.82
C LYS A 82 4.85 1.96 -1.67
N ARG A 83 5.98 1.45 -1.17
CA ARG A 83 6.84 0.52 -1.90
C ARG A 83 6.16 -0.81 -2.15
N MET A 84 5.50 -1.37 -1.13
CA MET A 84 4.84 -2.66 -1.28
C MET A 84 3.72 -2.63 -2.33
N LYS A 85 2.84 -1.61 -2.29
CA LYS A 85 1.81 -1.47 -3.33
C LYS A 85 2.38 -1.25 -4.73
N GLU A 86 3.53 -0.53 -4.86
CA GLU A 86 4.21 -0.34 -6.13
C GLU A 86 4.82 -1.64 -6.64
N LEU A 87 5.43 -2.44 -5.77
CA LEU A 87 6.00 -3.74 -6.12
C LEU A 87 4.92 -4.73 -6.62
N MET A 88 3.73 -4.72 -6.00
CA MET A 88 2.66 -5.67 -6.34
C MET A 88 1.80 -5.24 -7.52
N PHE A 89 1.45 -3.96 -7.62
CA PHE A 89 0.38 -3.48 -8.51
C PHE A 89 0.81 -2.39 -9.49
N SER A 90 2.10 -2.11 -9.66
CA SER A 90 2.58 -1.26 -10.76
C SER A 90 2.30 -1.89 -12.13
N ILE A 91 2.40 -3.21 -12.19
CA ILE A 91 1.93 -3.98 -13.33
C ILE A 91 0.50 -4.39 -13.05
N PRO A 92 -0.47 -4.09 -13.94
CA PRO A 92 -1.85 -4.47 -13.76
C PRO A 92 -2.03 -5.97 -13.57
N VAL A 93 -2.95 -6.37 -12.69
CA VAL A 93 -3.33 -7.79 -12.52
C VAL A 93 -3.90 -8.30 -13.83
N ARG A 94 -3.29 -9.35 -14.35
CA ARG A 94 -3.74 -10.00 -15.57
C ARG A 94 -4.77 -11.07 -15.22
N ARG A 95 -5.92 -11.05 -15.91
CA ARG A 95 -6.95 -12.08 -15.83
C ARG A 95 -6.88 -12.92 -17.09
N LYS A 96 -6.61 -14.20 -16.93
CA LYS A 96 -6.56 -15.16 -18.03
C LYS A 96 -7.86 -15.94 -18.05
N TYR A 97 -8.63 -15.75 -19.11
CA TYR A 97 -9.90 -16.44 -19.33
C TYR A 97 -9.67 -17.68 -20.19
N THR A 98 -10.15 -18.83 -19.73
CA THR A 98 -10.14 -20.08 -20.53
C THR A 98 -11.51 -20.24 -21.15
N THR A 99 -11.59 -20.05 -22.47
CA THR A 99 -12.85 -20.07 -23.24
C THR A 99 -12.87 -21.25 -24.20
N LYS A 100 -14.01 -21.93 -24.32
CA LYS A 100 -14.21 -23.09 -25.21
C LYS A 100 -15.09 -22.77 -26.42
N ASP A 101 -15.99 -21.79 -26.31
CA ASP A 101 -16.93 -21.41 -27.32
C ASP A 101 -17.09 -19.87 -27.43
N GLU A 102 -17.86 -19.40 -28.43
CA GLU A 102 -18.08 -17.96 -28.66
C GLU A 102 -18.88 -17.29 -27.54
N ASN A 103 -19.81 -18.01 -26.87
CA ASN A 103 -20.57 -17.45 -25.76
C ASN A 103 -19.66 -17.20 -24.54
N GLN A 104 -18.72 -18.13 -24.26
CA GLN A 104 -17.71 -17.94 -23.22
C GLN A 104 -16.74 -16.79 -23.56
N LYS A 105 -16.35 -16.61 -24.83
CA LYS A 105 -15.55 -15.45 -25.25
C LYS A 105 -16.30 -14.13 -25.01
N LEU A 106 -17.61 -14.10 -25.35
CA LEU A 106 -18.45 -12.95 -25.09
C LEU A 106 -18.61 -12.68 -23.59
N ALA A 107 -18.85 -13.72 -22.78
CA ALA A 107 -18.93 -13.62 -21.33
C ALA A 107 -17.62 -13.07 -20.72
N ALA A 108 -16.47 -13.56 -21.17
CA ALA A 108 -15.16 -13.04 -20.75
C ALA A 108 -14.99 -11.56 -21.11
N SER A 109 -15.39 -11.18 -22.32
CA SER A 109 -15.32 -9.78 -22.79
C SER A 109 -16.25 -8.86 -21.99
N ILE A 110 -17.43 -9.34 -21.58
CA ILE A 110 -18.37 -8.59 -20.71
C ILE A 110 -17.76 -8.38 -19.32
N MET A 111 -17.20 -9.43 -18.71
CA MET A 111 -16.55 -9.31 -17.40
C MET A 111 -15.39 -8.33 -17.43
N GLU A 112 -14.52 -8.41 -18.45
CA GLU A 112 -13.41 -7.48 -18.58
C GLU A 112 -13.88 -6.04 -18.81
N ALA A 113 -14.97 -5.83 -19.57
CA ALA A 113 -15.59 -4.52 -19.74
C ALA A 113 -16.14 -3.96 -18.43
N ILE A 114 -16.70 -4.80 -17.54
CA ILE A 114 -17.14 -4.41 -16.19
C ILE A 114 -15.96 -3.96 -15.35
N PHE A 115 -14.89 -4.75 -15.30
CA PHE A 115 -13.67 -4.40 -14.54
C PHE A 115 -13.04 -3.11 -15.08
N LYS A 116 -12.95 -2.94 -16.40
CA LYS A 116 -12.42 -1.74 -17.04
C LYS A 116 -13.26 -0.50 -16.72
N LYS A 117 -14.59 -0.60 -16.76
CA LYS A 117 -15.49 0.53 -16.41
C LYS A 117 -15.42 0.93 -14.93
N ASN A 118 -15.07 0.02 -14.04
CA ASN A 118 -14.84 0.28 -12.63
C ASN A 118 -13.40 0.68 -12.32
N HIS A 119 -12.54 0.80 -13.33
CA HIS A 119 -11.12 1.15 -13.18
C HIS A 119 -10.39 0.25 -12.16
N ILE A 120 -10.65 -1.06 -12.21
CA ILE A 120 -10.24 -2.00 -11.17
C ILE A 120 -8.73 -2.00 -10.92
N ASN A 121 -7.89 -1.80 -11.96
CA ASN A 121 -6.43 -1.74 -11.79
C ASN A 121 -6.01 -0.54 -10.91
N SER A 122 -6.60 0.62 -11.13
CA SER A 122 -6.38 1.79 -10.26
C SER A 122 -6.96 1.58 -8.85
N LEU A 123 -8.09 0.86 -8.77
CA LEU A 123 -8.72 0.53 -7.49
C LEU A 123 -7.85 -0.43 -6.68
N ASN A 124 -7.22 -1.42 -7.32
CA ASN A 124 -6.32 -2.39 -6.65
C ASN A 124 -5.12 -1.69 -5.99
N ILE A 125 -4.54 -0.69 -6.64
CA ILE A 125 -3.47 0.13 -6.03
C ILE A 125 -3.97 0.86 -4.76
N LYS A 126 -5.21 1.35 -4.79
CA LYS A 126 -5.83 2.02 -3.64
C LYS A 126 -6.19 1.03 -2.53
N ARG A 127 -6.72 -0.15 -2.88
CA ARG A 127 -7.01 -1.24 -1.95
C ARG A 127 -5.75 -1.69 -1.23
N ALA A 128 -4.67 -1.92 -1.98
CA ALA A 128 -3.38 -2.31 -1.42
C ALA A 128 -2.85 -1.24 -0.46
N HIS A 129 -2.94 0.05 -0.82
CA HIS A 129 -2.54 1.11 0.09
C HIS A 129 -3.30 1.09 1.42
N LYS A 130 -4.61 0.86 1.35
CA LYS A 130 -5.48 0.81 2.53
C LYS A 130 -5.22 -0.44 3.37
N LEU A 131 -5.17 -1.61 2.74
CA LEU A 131 -4.94 -2.88 3.43
C LEU A 131 -3.59 -2.88 4.16
N PHE A 132 -2.52 -2.48 3.48
CA PHE A 132 -1.18 -2.46 4.07
C PHE A 132 -1.04 -1.45 5.21
N ALA A 133 -1.88 -0.40 5.22
CA ALA A 133 -1.88 0.60 6.27
C ALA A 133 -2.85 0.28 7.42
N SER A 134 -4.09 -0.08 7.12
CA SER A 134 -5.16 -0.24 8.11
C SER A 134 -5.57 -1.69 8.39
N CYS A 135 -4.84 -2.66 7.82
CA CYS A 135 -4.99 -4.09 8.03
C CYS A 135 -6.31 -4.71 7.57
N GLU A 136 -7.27 -3.93 7.11
CA GLU A 136 -8.54 -4.47 6.60
C GLU A 136 -9.16 -3.61 5.50
N ILE A 137 -9.82 -4.29 4.55
CA ILE A 137 -10.63 -3.68 3.49
C ILE A 137 -11.86 -4.54 3.21
N ALA A 138 -12.92 -3.89 2.76
CA ALA A 138 -14.07 -4.55 2.17
C ALA A 138 -14.45 -3.88 0.86
N THR A 139 -14.82 -4.66 -0.15
CA THR A 139 -15.34 -4.12 -1.41
C THR A 139 -16.72 -4.67 -1.64
N ILE A 140 -17.71 -3.79 -1.71
CA ILE A 140 -19.10 -4.12 -1.98
C ILE A 140 -19.40 -3.81 -3.45
N TRP A 141 -19.96 -4.81 -4.13
CA TRP A 141 -20.49 -4.68 -5.49
C TRP A 141 -22.00 -4.45 -5.44
N TYR A 142 -22.49 -3.56 -6.27
CA TYR A 142 -23.91 -3.22 -6.31
C TYR A 142 -24.32 -2.77 -7.71
N THR A 143 -25.60 -2.94 -8.03
CA THR A 143 -26.20 -2.46 -9.27
C THR A 143 -26.71 -1.02 -9.11
N GLN A 144 -26.62 -0.28 -10.19
CA GLN A 144 -27.20 1.07 -10.32
C GLN A 144 -28.11 1.06 -11.54
N GLU A 145 -29.35 1.49 -11.41
CA GLU A 145 -30.27 1.69 -12.54
C GLU A 145 -29.70 2.73 -13.49
N ALA A 146 -29.11 2.28 -14.56
CA ALA A 146 -28.56 3.10 -15.64
C ALA A 146 -28.28 2.23 -16.84
N GLU A 147 -28.86 2.57 -17.98
CA GLU A 147 -28.56 1.89 -19.25
C GLU A 147 -27.07 1.96 -19.56
N THR A 148 -26.48 0.84 -19.90
CA THR A 148 -25.07 0.74 -20.27
C THR A 148 -24.86 -0.40 -21.29
N THR A 149 -23.66 -0.44 -21.89
CA THR A 149 -23.28 -1.49 -22.83
C THR A 149 -21.97 -2.09 -22.40
N TYR A 150 -21.91 -3.41 -22.31
CA TYR A 150 -20.70 -4.18 -22.01
C TYR A 150 -20.35 -5.07 -23.21
N ALA A 151 -19.18 -4.90 -23.79
CA ALA A 151 -18.74 -5.66 -25.00
C ALA A 151 -19.80 -5.74 -26.11
N GLY A 152 -20.54 -4.66 -26.35
CA GLY A 152 -21.59 -4.62 -27.37
C GLY A 152 -22.99 -5.06 -26.88
N VAL A 153 -23.11 -5.69 -25.73
CA VAL A 153 -24.38 -6.16 -25.15
C VAL A 153 -24.96 -5.07 -24.24
N LYS A 154 -26.23 -4.74 -24.42
CA LYS A 154 -26.94 -3.74 -23.61
C LYS A 154 -27.37 -4.34 -22.27
N SER A 155 -27.28 -3.53 -21.23
CA SER A 155 -27.81 -3.85 -19.90
C SER A 155 -28.62 -2.67 -19.37
N SER A 156 -29.71 -2.94 -18.67
CA SER A 156 -30.52 -1.93 -17.98
C SER A 156 -29.88 -1.39 -16.71
N VAL A 157 -28.91 -2.13 -16.17
CA VAL A 157 -28.22 -1.78 -14.92
C VAL A 157 -26.72 -1.68 -15.14
N LYS A 158 -26.09 -0.87 -14.31
CA LYS A 158 -24.63 -0.69 -14.28
C LYS A 158 -24.07 -1.30 -13.01
N LEU A 159 -23.16 -2.27 -13.13
CA LEU A 159 -22.48 -2.86 -12.00
C LEU A 159 -21.34 -1.94 -11.53
N ARG A 160 -21.34 -1.60 -10.24
CA ARG A 160 -20.41 -0.70 -9.58
C ARG A 160 -19.82 -1.36 -8.34
N CYS A 161 -18.68 -0.86 -7.88
CA CYS A 161 -18.11 -1.28 -6.62
C CYS A 161 -17.66 -0.09 -5.78
N ARG A 162 -17.65 -0.28 -4.47
CA ARG A 162 -17.12 0.65 -3.48
C ARG A 162 -16.25 -0.09 -2.48
N THR A 163 -15.06 0.43 -2.20
CA THR A 163 -14.16 -0.11 -1.20
C THR A 163 -14.23 0.72 0.07
N TYR A 164 -14.41 0.05 1.18
CA TYR A 164 -14.43 0.58 2.54
C TYR A 164 -13.16 0.19 3.28
N SER A 165 -12.70 1.05 4.19
CA SER A 165 -11.49 0.81 4.96
C SER A 165 -11.47 1.70 6.22
N PRO A 166 -10.90 1.22 7.33
CA PRO A 166 -10.70 2.04 8.53
C PRO A 166 -9.85 3.29 8.29
N MET A 167 -8.95 3.25 7.30
CA MET A 167 -8.17 4.42 6.90
C MET A 167 -9.05 5.58 6.38
N ASP A 168 -10.21 5.28 5.79
CA ASP A 168 -11.21 6.27 5.36
C ASP A 168 -12.18 6.68 6.48
N GLY A 169 -12.06 6.05 7.65
CA GLY A 169 -12.95 6.24 8.79
C GLY A 169 -14.19 5.35 8.75
N ASP A 170 -14.18 4.30 7.91
CA ASP A 170 -15.19 3.26 7.91
C ASP A 170 -14.82 2.18 8.95
N MET A 171 -15.80 1.41 9.41
CA MET A 171 -15.59 0.27 10.31
C MET A 171 -16.19 -0.98 9.66
N LEU A 172 -15.44 -2.08 9.72
CA LEU A 172 -15.79 -3.33 9.06
C LEU A 172 -16.05 -4.41 10.11
N TYR A 173 -17.14 -5.14 9.95
CA TYR A 173 -17.58 -6.20 10.88
C TYR A 173 -18.00 -7.44 10.08
N PRO A 174 -17.02 -8.28 9.68
CA PRO A 174 -17.33 -9.58 9.11
C PRO A 174 -17.81 -10.54 10.21
N LEU A 175 -18.79 -11.36 9.90
CA LEU A 175 -19.24 -12.45 10.75
C LEU A 175 -18.96 -13.77 10.05
N PHE A 176 -18.23 -14.66 10.73
CA PHE A 176 -17.85 -15.98 10.23
C PHE A 176 -18.58 -17.06 11.03
N ASP A 177 -18.84 -18.18 10.38
CA ASP A 177 -19.37 -19.38 11.02
C ASP A 177 -18.27 -20.24 11.66
N GLU A 178 -18.61 -21.43 12.11
CA GLU A 178 -17.68 -22.39 12.72
C GLU A 178 -16.69 -23.04 11.73
N TYR A 179 -16.90 -22.82 10.42
CA TYR A 179 -16.05 -23.32 9.32
C TYR A 179 -15.18 -22.21 8.70
N ASP A 180 -15.15 -21.05 9.33
CA ASP A 180 -14.48 -19.83 8.82
C ASP A 180 -15.08 -19.29 7.49
N ASP A 181 -16.33 -19.67 7.17
CA ASP A 181 -17.08 -19.10 6.06
C ASP A 181 -17.77 -17.80 6.49
N MET A 182 -17.63 -16.75 5.68
CA MET A 182 -18.28 -15.47 5.98
C MET A 182 -19.78 -15.55 5.70
N ILE A 183 -20.59 -15.42 6.76
CA ILE A 183 -22.07 -15.47 6.70
C ILE A 183 -22.73 -14.10 6.61
N ALA A 184 -22.03 -13.05 7.07
CA ALA A 184 -22.47 -11.66 6.92
C ALA A 184 -21.28 -10.71 6.88
N LEU A 185 -21.46 -9.58 6.20
CA LEU A 185 -20.51 -8.47 6.19
C LEU A 185 -21.24 -7.19 6.53
N SER A 186 -20.90 -6.58 7.67
CA SER A 186 -21.45 -5.29 8.06
C SER A 186 -20.40 -4.18 7.88
N VAL A 187 -20.87 -3.01 7.45
CA VAL A 187 -20.03 -1.83 7.21
C VAL A 187 -20.67 -0.62 7.87
N GLU A 188 -19.95 0.01 8.79
CA GLU A 188 -20.33 1.30 9.35
C GLU A 188 -19.56 2.42 8.67
N TYR A 189 -20.26 3.41 8.16
CA TYR A 189 -19.65 4.55 7.50
C TYR A 189 -20.45 5.83 7.76
N LYS A 190 -19.83 6.98 7.53
CA LYS A 190 -20.48 8.29 7.72
C LYS A 190 -20.58 9.06 6.41
N ARG A 191 -21.63 9.87 6.28
CA ARG A 191 -21.77 10.87 5.23
C ARG A 191 -22.12 12.21 5.85
N VAL A 192 -21.62 13.27 5.25
CA VAL A 192 -22.01 14.64 5.61
C VAL A 192 -22.97 15.16 4.56
N ILE A 193 -24.23 15.37 4.95
CA ILE A 193 -25.29 15.88 4.10
C ILE A 193 -25.81 17.17 4.74
N ASN A 194 -25.75 18.29 4.03
CA ASN A 194 -26.17 19.61 4.52
C ASN A 194 -25.54 19.99 5.88
N ASN A 195 -24.23 19.72 6.05
CA ASN A 195 -23.48 19.92 7.31
C ASN A 195 -23.93 19.07 8.51
N VAL A 196 -24.79 18.08 8.29
CA VAL A 196 -25.17 17.08 9.29
C VAL A 196 -24.39 15.80 9.01
N THR A 197 -23.70 15.28 10.04
CA THR A 197 -23.06 13.97 9.93
C THR A 197 -24.08 12.88 10.20
N ILE A 198 -24.27 12.00 9.26
CA ILE A 198 -25.18 10.86 9.33
C ILE A 198 -24.33 9.60 9.31
N TYR A 199 -24.57 8.70 10.26
CA TYR A 199 -23.94 7.40 10.32
C TYR A 199 -24.87 6.36 9.71
N TYR A 200 -24.29 5.48 8.89
CA TYR A 200 -24.96 4.35 8.26
C TYR A 200 -24.33 3.05 8.72
N PHE A 201 -25.15 2.06 8.88
CA PHE A 201 -24.72 0.68 9.17
C PHE A 201 -25.43 -0.25 8.20
N ASP A 202 -24.66 -0.76 7.22
CA ASP A 202 -25.17 -1.67 6.20
C ASP A 202 -24.72 -3.09 6.54
N THR A 203 -25.62 -4.07 6.46
CA THR A 203 -25.31 -5.49 6.64
C THR A 203 -25.76 -6.27 5.41
N TYR A 204 -24.83 -7.02 4.85
CA TYR A 204 -25.04 -7.86 3.68
C TYR A 204 -24.91 -9.33 4.07
N THR A 205 -25.94 -10.12 3.75
CA THR A 205 -25.91 -11.58 3.81
C THR A 205 -26.01 -12.14 2.39
N ASP A 206 -26.20 -13.43 2.24
CA ASP A 206 -26.49 -14.07 0.96
C ASP A 206 -27.93 -13.83 0.48
N THR A 207 -28.84 -13.48 1.39
CA THR A 207 -30.29 -13.36 1.14
C THR A 207 -30.80 -11.93 1.18
N PHE A 208 -30.33 -11.12 2.14
CA PHE A 208 -30.85 -9.78 2.38
C PHE A 208 -29.76 -8.74 2.63
N HIS A 209 -30.07 -7.50 2.29
CA HIS A 209 -29.35 -6.30 2.66
C HIS A 209 -30.20 -5.47 3.62
N TRP A 210 -29.64 -5.13 4.79
CA TRP A 210 -30.25 -4.24 5.78
C TRP A 210 -29.46 -2.97 5.89
N ARG A 211 -30.17 -1.86 6.08
CA ARG A 211 -29.56 -0.57 6.35
C ARG A 211 -30.19 0.11 7.54
N TRP A 212 -29.35 0.53 8.46
CA TRP A 212 -29.74 1.37 9.59
C TRP A 212 -29.05 2.72 9.49
N VAL A 213 -29.73 3.75 10.00
CA VAL A 213 -29.24 5.14 10.00
C VAL A 213 -29.26 5.69 11.42
N ASN A 214 -28.25 6.49 11.77
CA ASN A 214 -28.20 7.24 13.00
C ASN A 214 -27.91 8.72 12.72
N GLN A 215 -28.89 9.58 13.02
CA GLN A 215 -28.84 11.02 12.87
C GLN A 215 -28.65 11.74 14.23
N GLY A 216 -28.25 11.01 15.28
CA GLY A 216 -28.06 11.50 16.64
C GLY A 216 -29.14 11.06 17.63
N ASN A 217 -30.19 10.35 17.18
CA ASN A 217 -31.32 9.88 18.02
C ASN A 217 -31.34 8.34 18.20
N GLY A 218 -30.19 7.67 18.00
CA GLY A 218 -30.12 6.21 17.99
C GLY A 218 -30.23 5.63 16.59
N TRP A 219 -30.06 4.30 16.49
CA TRP A 219 -30.14 3.58 15.23
C TRP A 219 -31.60 3.28 14.86
N GLN A 220 -31.94 3.56 13.61
CA GLN A 220 -33.27 3.27 13.06
C GLN A 220 -33.11 2.58 11.69
N PRO A 221 -34.04 1.68 11.30
CA PRO A 221 -34.08 1.16 9.94
C PRO A 221 -34.23 2.32 8.94
N ASP A 222 -33.40 2.33 7.91
CA ASP A 222 -33.45 3.37 6.82
C ASP A 222 -34.33 2.88 5.66
N ILE A 223 -34.22 1.59 5.35
CA ILE A 223 -34.97 0.92 4.28
C ILE A 223 -35.55 -0.40 4.80
N GLU A 224 -36.61 -0.89 4.17
CA GLU A 224 -37.04 -2.28 4.35
C GLU A 224 -35.92 -3.22 3.85
N PRO A 225 -35.78 -4.44 4.42
CA PRO A 225 -34.77 -5.39 3.99
C PRO A 225 -34.89 -5.66 2.48
N GLU A 226 -33.85 -5.35 1.74
CA GLU A 226 -33.77 -5.56 0.29
C GLU A 226 -33.30 -7.00 0.01
N PRO A 227 -34.05 -7.81 -0.77
CA PRO A 227 -33.60 -9.14 -1.14
C PRO A 227 -32.38 -9.06 -2.08
N ILE A 228 -31.42 -9.93 -1.86
CA ILE A 228 -30.22 -10.05 -2.70
C ILE A 228 -30.46 -11.11 -3.77
N GLU A 229 -30.67 -10.68 -5.01
CA GLU A 229 -31.02 -11.57 -6.14
C GLU A 229 -29.93 -12.58 -6.48
N ILE A 230 -28.66 -12.22 -6.31
CA ILE A 230 -27.50 -13.07 -6.64
C ILE A 230 -27.27 -14.23 -5.66
N GLN A 231 -28.03 -14.30 -4.56
CA GLN A 231 -27.92 -15.32 -3.50
C GLN A 231 -26.48 -15.52 -3.00
N LYS A 232 -25.73 -14.43 -2.89
CA LYS A 232 -24.36 -14.37 -2.36
C LYS A 232 -24.13 -13.04 -1.67
N ILE A 233 -23.26 -13.03 -0.68
CA ILE A 233 -22.82 -11.78 -0.07
C ILE A 233 -22.18 -10.89 -1.15
N GLN A 234 -22.73 -9.69 -1.33
CA GLN A 234 -22.27 -8.73 -2.35
C GLN A 234 -20.90 -8.14 -2.06
N GLY A 235 -20.27 -8.53 -0.95
CA GLY A 235 -19.02 -8.01 -0.44
C GLY A 235 -17.92 -9.04 -0.40
N VAL A 236 -16.70 -8.57 -0.69
CA VAL A 236 -15.47 -9.31 -0.47
C VAL A 236 -14.66 -8.60 0.59
N TYR A 237 -14.31 -9.32 1.65
CA TYR A 237 -13.55 -8.84 2.78
C TYR A 237 -12.15 -9.46 2.78
N MET A 238 -11.16 -8.67 3.17
CA MET A 238 -9.78 -9.10 3.33
C MET A 238 -9.16 -8.41 4.53
N TYR A 239 -8.38 -9.14 5.32
CA TYR A 239 -7.71 -8.61 6.50
C TYR A 239 -6.28 -9.15 6.62
N ARG A 240 -5.51 -8.50 7.48
CA ARG A 240 -4.16 -8.86 7.91
C ARG A 240 -4.11 -8.77 9.44
N GLN A 241 -3.28 -9.56 10.07
CA GLN A 241 -3.09 -9.49 11.52
C GLN A 241 -2.39 -8.19 11.93
N GLY A 242 -1.36 -7.78 11.19
CA GLY A 242 -0.61 -6.56 11.44
C GLY A 242 -0.28 -5.76 10.18
N PRO A 243 0.18 -4.51 10.31
CA PRO A 243 0.54 -3.66 9.18
C PRO A 243 1.82 -4.15 8.50
N ILE A 244 2.10 -3.65 7.29
CA ILE A 244 3.28 -4.06 6.52
C ILE A 244 4.62 -3.71 7.21
N TRP A 245 4.59 -2.84 8.23
CA TRP A 245 5.77 -2.38 8.97
C TRP A 245 5.83 -2.91 10.41
N GLU A 246 5.06 -3.92 10.77
CA GLU A 246 4.77 -4.34 12.15
C GLU A 246 6.04 -4.42 13.04
N ASP A 247 7.08 -5.05 12.61
CA ASP A 247 8.29 -5.27 13.41
C ASP A 247 9.33 -4.13 13.33
N GLN A 248 8.98 -2.98 12.76
CA GLN A 248 9.94 -1.92 12.46
C GLN A 248 9.72 -0.59 13.17
N ALA A 249 8.59 -0.39 13.83
CA ALA A 249 8.25 0.88 14.45
C ALA A 249 9.32 1.33 15.47
N ASP A 250 9.77 0.42 16.34
CA ASP A 250 10.76 0.71 17.38
C ASP A 250 12.14 1.09 16.80
N ASN A 251 12.57 0.41 15.75
CA ASN A 251 13.83 0.74 15.06
C ASN A 251 13.74 2.11 14.40
N GLY A 252 12.58 2.42 13.81
CA GLY A 252 12.27 3.74 13.25
C GLY A 252 12.33 4.83 14.31
N TYR A 253 11.70 4.63 15.46
CA TYR A 253 11.70 5.58 16.57
C TYR A 253 13.11 5.81 17.14
N GLU A 254 13.93 4.78 17.30
CA GLU A 254 15.31 4.94 17.78
C GLU A 254 16.16 5.74 16.76
N LEU A 255 15.96 5.50 15.47
CA LEU A 255 16.62 6.29 14.43
C LEU A 255 16.22 7.78 14.51
N GLU A 256 14.94 8.07 14.70
CA GLU A 256 14.40 9.42 14.86
C GLU A 256 14.96 10.12 16.12
N TRP A 257 15.00 9.42 17.25
CA TRP A 257 15.58 9.92 18.49
C TRP A 257 17.07 10.22 18.35
N SER A 258 17.84 9.32 17.76
CA SER A 258 19.26 9.50 17.53
C SER A 258 19.54 10.72 16.68
N GLN A 259 18.80 10.91 15.58
CA GLN A 259 18.95 12.05 14.69
C GLN A 259 18.46 13.36 15.31
N SER A 260 17.37 13.32 16.05
CA SER A 260 16.83 14.52 16.74
C SER A 260 17.75 15.01 17.84
N ARG A 261 18.32 14.09 18.64
CA ARG A 261 19.35 14.42 19.65
C ARG A 261 20.63 14.96 19.01
N ASN A 262 21.07 14.36 17.92
CA ASN A 262 22.21 14.86 17.16
C ASN A 262 21.97 16.27 16.60
N GLY A 263 20.79 16.52 16.04
CA GLY A 263 20.38 17.85 15.57
C GLY A 263 20.43 18.90 16.67
N ASN A 264 19.96 18.57 17.89
CA ASN A 264 20.07 19.46 19.04
C ASN A 264 21.51 19.67 19.50
N TYR A 265 22.32 18.61 19.49
CA TYR A 265 23.72 18.70 19.79
C TYR A 265 24.45 19.67 18.85
N LEU A 266 24.26 19.50 17.54
CA LEU A 266 24.85 20.37 16.53
C LEU A 266 24.42 21.84 16.68
N ARG A 267 23.14 22.11 16.94
CA ARG A 267 22.65 23.49 17.19
C ARG A 267 23.28 24.14 18.42
N LYS A 268 23.51 23.36 19.49
CA LYS A 268 24.12 23.88 20.72
C LYS A 268 25.62 24.12 20.55
N ASN A 269 26.30 23.22 19.86
CA ASN A 269 27.74 23.25 19.70
C ASN A 269 28.22 24.01 18.47
N SER A 270 27.29 24.53 17.62
CA SER A 270 27.62 25.44 16.53
C SER A 270 28.22 26.78 17.05
N ARG A 271 28.02 27.10 18.35
CA ARG A 271 28.65 28.20 19.05
C ARG A 271 29.57 27.63 20.11
N PRO A 272 30.86 27.43 19.83
CA PRO A 272 31.81 26.88 20.78
C PRO A 272 31.90 27.77 22.01
N THR A 273 31.89 27.14 23.18
CA THR A 273 32.01 27.86 24.45
C THR A 273 33.50 28.18 24.73
N TRP A 274 33.79 29.43 24.88
CA TRP A 274 35.12 29.86 25.29
C TRP A 274 35.26 29.65 26.78
N VAL A 275 36.29 28.94 27.21
CA VAL A 275 36.58 28.65 28.61
C VAL A 275 37.91 29.24 28.97
N ILE A 276 37.94 29.92 30.12
CA ILE A 276 39.15 30.51 30.69
C ILE A 276 39.42 29.78 32.01
N PHE A 277 40.59 29.18 32.16
CA PHE A 277 41.07 28.62 33.42
C PHE A 277 42.01 29.65 34.05
N SER A 278 41.69 30.15 35.24
CA SER A 278 42.47 31.14 35.96
C SER A 278 42.67 30.67 37.39
N ASP A 279 43.90 30.69 37.89
CA ASP A 279 44.27 30.35 39.28
C ASP A 279 43.96 31.47 40.29
N SER A 280 43.36 32.58 39.82
CA SER A 280 43.04 33.72 40.63
C SER A 280 41.80 33.48 41.51
N THR A 281 41.94 33.59 42.82
CA THR A 281 40.85 33.50 43.83
C THR A 281 39.89 34.72 43.76
N ASN A 282 40.18 35.75 42.98
CA ASN A 282 39.28 36.86 42.76
C ASN A 282 38.32 36.55 41.60
N PRO A 283 36.99 36.54 41.86
CA PRO A 283 36.01 36.36 40.81
C PRO A 283 36.25 37.45 39.72
N ILE A 284 36.32 37.00 38.46
CA ILE A 284 36.37 37.87 37.31
C ILE A 284 35.17 38.82 37.39
N GLY A 285 35.42 40.11 37.65
CA GLY A 285 34.36 41.10 37.83
C GLY A 285 33.43 41.20 36.63
N LYS A 286 32.21 41.62 36.85
CA LYS A 286 31.13 41.74 35.89
C LYS A 286 31.44 42.57 34.62
N ASN A 287 32.62 43.23 34.55
CA ASN A 287 33.00 44.16 33.50
C ASN A 287 33.90 43.57 32.41
N ARG A 288 33.94 42.21 32.25
CA ARG A 288 34.62 41.59 31.13
C ARG A 288 33.61 41.06 30.11
N GLU A 289 32.87 41.99 29.53
CA GLU A 289 32.15 41.74 28.33
C GLU A 289 33.15 41.57 27.16
N PRO A 290 32.91 40.72 26.20
CA PRO A 290 33.68 40.66 24.97
C PRO A 290 33.70 42.06 24.36
N VAL A 291 34.90 42.65 24.18
CA VAL A 291 35.03 43.93 23.48
C VAL A 291 34.84 43.62 22.00
N ASP A 292 33.76 44.12 21.45
CA ASP A 292 33.55 44.14 20.01
C ASP A 292 34.49 45.17 19.40
N ASP A 293 35.46 44.75 18.59
CA ASP A 293 36.43 45.59 17.94
C ASP A 293 35.91 46.20 16.62
N ASN A 294 34.61 46.33 16.42
CA ASN A 294 33.94 46.73 15.17
C ASN A 294 34.26 45.86 13.94
N SER A 295 35.09 44.81 14.09
CA SER A 295 35.36 43.84 13.02
C SER A 295 34.50 42.58 13.11
N GLY A 296 33.57 42.56 14.04
CA GLY A 296 32.73 41.39 14.31
C GLY A 296 33.45 40.23 15.00
N ARG A 297 34.66 40.48 15.52
CA ARG A 297 35.43 39.49 16.28
C ARG A 297 35.37 39.81 17.75
N ASN A 298 34.92 38.86 18.58
CA ASN A 298 35.01 38.98 20.02
C ASN A 298 36.46 38.80 20.49
N VAL A 299 37.14 39.89 20.91
CA VAL A 299 38.46 39.84 21.48
C VAL A 299 38.34 39.73 22.99
N LEU A 300 38.87 38.65 23.56
CA LEU A 300 38.93 38.41 24.99
C LEU A 300 40.31 38.70 25.49
N ARG A 301 40.47 39.50 26.57
CA ARG A 301 41.72 39.82 27.22
C ARG A 301 41.92 38.96 28.47
N TYR A 302 43.11 38.40 28.65
CA TYR A 302 43.49 37.53 29.75
C TYR A 302 44.56 38.16 30.61
N ARG A 303 44.70 37.64 31.85
CA ARG A 303 45.86 37.91 32.70
C ARG A 303 47.01 36.98 32.31
N GLN A 304 48.24 37.43 32.66
CA GLN A 304 49.40 36.59 32.44
C GLN A 304 49.29 35.30 33.33
N GLY A 305 49.38 34.16 32.73
CA GLY A 305 49.22 32.84 33.41
C GLY A 305 47.86 32.17 33.17
N ASP A 306 46.82 32.84 32.70
CA ASP A 306 45.54 32.24 32.37
C ASP A 306 45.68 31.36 31.13
N LYS A 307 45.04 30.18 31.17
CA LYS A 307 44.87 29.31 30.01
C LYS A 307 43.46 29.46 29.45
N ALA A 308 43.38 29.68 28.17
CA ALA A 308 42.08 29.81 27.53
C ALA A 308 42.03 28.98 26.26
N GLY A 309 40.87 28.43 26.02
CA GLY A 309 40.61 27.59 24.82
C GLY A 309 39.13 27.37 24.60
N TYR A 310 38.80 26.91 23.43
CA TYR A 310 37.48 26.47 23.15
C TYR A 310 37.22 25.11 23.80
N ALA A 311 36.21 25.04 24.64
CA ALA A 311 35.70 23.76 25.05
C ALA A 311 34.94 23.17 23.85
N THR A 312 35.60 22.31 23.12
CA THR A 312 34.99 21.52 22.08
C THR A 312 34.63 20.16 22.67
N TRP A 313 33.38 19.79 22.54
CA TRP A 313 32.97 18.47 22.98
C TRP A 313 33.37 17.46 21.90
N ALA A 314 34.14 16.44 22.26
CA ALA A 314 34.44 15.34 21.37
C ALA A 314 33.17 14.52 21.16
N GLN A 315 32.58 14.62 19.99
CA GLN A 315 31.45 13.78 19.59
C GLN A 315 32.00 12.45 19.08
N ALA A 316 31.40 11.35 19.48
CA ALA A 316 31.69 10.04 18.90
C ALA A 316 30.98 9.91 17.51
N VAL A 317 31.47 10.67 16.53
CA VAL A 317 30.88 10.76 15.18
C VAL A 317 30.81 9.40 14.53
N ASP A 318 31.86 8.61 14.66
CA ASP A 318 31.94 7.27 14.05
C ASP A 318 30.96 6.30 14.69
N ALA A 319 30.78 6.36 16.01
CA ALA A 319 29.81 5.52 16.71
C ALA A 319 28.36 5.89 16.31
N LEU A 320 28.05 7.18 16.20
CA LEU A 320 26.74 7.63 15.74
C LEU A 320 26.46 7.23 14.28
N LYS A 321 27.47 7.36 13.44
CA LYS A 321 27.36 6.95 12.03
C LYS A 321 27.10 5.45 11.92
N LEU A 322 27.90 4.63 12.60
CA LEU A 322 27.72 3.18 12.65
C LEU A 322 26.33 2.80 13.13
N HIS A 323 25.90 3.38 14.26
CA HIS A 323 24.57 3.11 14.83
C HIS A 323 23.43 3.44 13.87
N THR A 324 23.48 4.60 13.22
CA THR A 324 22.42 4.99 12.27
C THR A 324 22.44 4.16 10.98
N GLU A 325 23.61 3.73 10.52
CA GLU A 325 23.77 2.84 9.38
C GLU A 325 23.22 1.44 9.69
N GLU A 326 23.51 0.93 10.88
CA GLU A 326 22.98 -0.36 11.34
C GLU A 326 21.47 -0.35 11.49
N LEU A 327 20.88 0.69 12.10
CA LEU A 327 19.43 0.84 12.20
C LEU A 327 18.78 0.87 10.83
N ARG A 328 19.30 1.67 9.89
CA ARG A 328 18.77 1.71 8.52
C ARG A 328 18.86 0.36 7.84
N ARG A 329 20.01 -0.32 7.94
CA ARG A 329 20.16 -1.65 7.36
C ARG A 329 19.17 -2.65 7.95
N ASN A 330 18.98 -2.65 9.28
CA ASN A 330 18.01 -3.53 9.95
C ASN A 330 16.59 -3.26 9.48
N ILE A 331 16.18 -1.98 9.37
CA ILE A 331 14.86 -1.59 8.88
C ILE A 331 14.62 -2.16 7.48
N HIS A 332 15.55 -1.93 6.54
CA HIS A 332 15.39 -2.40 5.16
C HIS A 332 15.42 -3.93 5.07
N THR A 333 16.27 -4.60 5.85
CA THR A 333 16.36 -6.06 5.87
C THR A 333 15.09 -6.70 6.41
N THR A 334 14.55 -6.19 7.52
CA THR A 334 13.33 -6.76 8.14
C THR A 334 12.09 -6.45 7.30
N LEU A 335 12.00 -5.24 6.73
CA LEU A 335 10.93 -4.91 5.79
C LEU A 335 11.01 -5.70 4.47
N GLN A 336 12.15 -6.31 4.17
CA GLN A 336 12.43 -6.94 2.86
C GLN A 336 12.18 -5.97 1.69
N LEU A 337 12.42 -4.68 1.92
CA LEU A 337 12.25 -3.63 0.92
C LEU A 337 13.61 -3.03 0.59
N PRO A 338 13.98 -2.89 -0.69
CA PRO A 338 15.29 -2.40 -1.06
C PRO A 338 15.46 -0.93 -0.65
N ASP A 339 16.65 -0.58 -0.18
CA ASP A 339 17.04 0.82 -0.07
C ASP A 339 17.33 1.36 -1.47
N MET A 340 16.35 2.04 -2.05
CA MET A 340 16.46 2.67 -3.37
C MET A 340 17.03 4.09 -3.30
N SER A 341 17.80 4.41 -2.26
CA SER A 341 18.50 5.70 -2.19
C SER A 341 19.50 5.82 -3.33
N MET A 342 19.62 7.02 -3.89
CA MET A 342 20.57 7.29 -4.99
C MET A 342 22.03 7.02 -4.58
N GLU A 343 22.31 7.00 -3.29
CA GLU A 343 23.63 6.75 -2.71
C GLU A 343 23.99 5.26 -2.81
N GLN A 344 23.07 4.36 -2.46
CA GLN A 344 23.23 2.92 -2.63
C GLN A 344 23.31 2.52 -4.10
N MET A 345 22.53 3.16 -4.96
CA MET A 345 22.54 2.87 -6.40
C MET A 345 23.80 3.39 -7.12
N LYS A 346 24.46 4.43 -6.61
CA LYS A 346 25.69 5.00 -7.19
C LYS A 346 26.96 4.32 -6.71
N SER A 347 26.96 3.77 -5.50
CA SER A 347 28.15 3.21 -4.86
C SER A 347 28.62 1.88 -5.49
N THR A 348 27.77 1.23 -6.28
CA THR A 348 28.12 -0.04 -6.94
C THR A 348 27.68 0.00 -8.40
N PRO A 349 28.61 -0.02 -9.38
CA PRO A 349 28.26 -0.27 -10.77
C PRO A 349 27.71 -1.70 -10.88
N MET A 350 26.38 -1.84 -10.78
CA MET A 350 25.73 -3.12 -10.79
C MET A 350 25.43 -3.54 -12.22
N SER A 351 25.81 -4.77 -12.57
CA SER A 351 25.30 -5.47 -13.75
C SER A 351 23.78 -5.67 -13.63
N GLY A 352 23.10 -5.91 -14.73
CA GLY A 352 21.66 -6.20 -14.73
C GLY A 352 21.29 -7.34 -13.77
N GLU A 353 22.13 -8.39 -13.68
CA GLU A 353 21.95 -9.51 -12.75
C GLU A 353 22.09 -9.11 -11.27
N ALA A 354 23.07 -8.27 -10.93
CA ALA A 354 23.24 -7.80 -9.56
C ALA A 354 22.05 -6.92 -9.11
N ARG A 355 21.45 -6.16 -10.03
CA ARG A 355 20.20 -5.42 -9.76
C ARG A 355 19.02 -6.37 -9.53
N LYS A 356 18.89 -7.43 -10.32
CA LYS A 356 17.85 -8.46 -10.10
C LYS A 356 17.99 -9.12 -8.74
N MET A 357 19.24 -9.42 -8.30
CA MET A 357 19.48 -10.00 -6.97
C MET A 357 19.05 -9.11 -5.82
N LEU A 358 19.16 -7.78 -5.92
CA LEU A 358 18.65 -6.87 -4.89
C LEU A 358 17.13 -6.92 -4.70
N PHE A 359 16.41 -7.39 -5.72
CA PHE A 359 14.96 -7.47 -5.69
C PHE A 359 14.44 -8.86 -5.30
N ILE A 360 15.31 -9.85 -5.07
CA ILE A 360 14.88 -11.21 -4.73
C ILE A 360 14.04 -11.21 -3.45
N ASP A 361 14.52 -10.58 -2.38
CA ASP A 361 13.79 -10.52 -1.10
C ASP A 361 12.42 -9.85 -1.27
N CYS A 362 12.36 -8.78 -2.08
CA CYS A 362 11.10 -8.10 -2.38
C CYS A 362 10.15 -8.96 -3.19
N GLN A 363 10.68 -9.75 -4.15
CA GLN A 363 9.87 -10.66 -4.95
C GLN A 363 9.32 -11.80 -4.09
N MET A 364 10.13 -12.33 -3.17
CA MET A 364 9.69 -13.34 -2.21
C MET A 364 8.57 -12.79 -1.33
N LYS A 365 8.71 -11.57 -0.80
CA LYS A 365 7.66 -10.90 -0.03
C LYS A 365 6.38 -10.69 -0.84
N VAL A 366 6.49 -10.24 -2.09
CA VAL A 366 5.33 -10.10 -2.97
C VAL A 366 4.67 -11.45 -3.23
N THR A 367 5.44 -12.52 -3.40
CA THR A 367 4.90 -13.86 -3.62
C THR A 367 4.13 -14.35 -2.38
N ASP A 368 4.67 -14.11 -1.21
CA ASP A 368 4.02 -14.44 0.06
C ASP A 368 2.68 -13.70 0.23
N GLU A 369 2.69 -12.39 0.03
CA GLU A 369 1.48 -11.55 0.08
C GLU A 369 0.48 -11.83 -1.07
N SER A 370 0.94 -12.40 -2.17
CA SER A 370 0.09 -12.66 -3.35
C SER A 370 -0.98 -13.71 -3.09
N GLY A 371 -0.77 -14.64 -2.16
CA GLY A 371 -1.74 -15.69 -1.84
C GLY A 371 -3.09 -15.11 -1.44
N ASP A 372 -3.10 -14.24 -0.44
CA ASP A 372 -4.32 -13.61 0.08
C ASP A 372 -5.00 -12.71 -0.98
N TRP A 373 -4.20 -12.03 -1.81
CA TRP A 373 -4.73 -11.20 -2.89
C TRP A 373 -5.37 -12.03 -4.00
N LEU A 374 -4.80 -13.19 -4.35
CA LEU A 374 -5.39 -14.09 -5.34
C LEU A 374 -6.71 -14.64 -4.85
N GLU A 375 -6.79 -15.04 -3.58
CA GLU A 375 -8.05 -15.46 -2.96
C GLU A 375 -9.11 -14.34 -2.97
N PHE A 376 -8.71 -13.11 -2.63
CA PHE A 376 -9.59 -11.95 -2.70
C PHE A 376 -10.12 -11.74 -4.12
N PHE A 377 -9.27 -11.83 -5.15
CA PHE A 377 -9.69 -11.67 -6.54
C PHE A 377 -10.59 -12.81 -7.02
N ASP A 378 -10.34 -14.04 -6.58
CA ASP A 378 -11.19 -15.18 -6.94
C ASP A 378 -12.58 -15.03 -6.33
N ARG A 379 -12.67 -14.59 -5.06
CA ARG A 379 -13.94 -14.24 -4.43
C ARG A 379 -14.63 -13.09 -5.16
N GLU A 380 -13.89 -12.05 -5.55
CA GLU A 380 -14.42 -10.91 -6.32
C GLU A 380 -14.99 -11.35 -7.67
N ILE A 381 -14.28 -12.23 -8.40
CA ILE A 381 -14.75 -12.81 -9.65
C ILE A 381 -16.05 -13.60 -9.44
N ASN A 382 -16.16 -14.35 -8.36
CA ASN A 382 -17.37 -15.12 -8.04
C ASN A 382 -18.58 -14.20 -7.77
N VAL A 383 -18.39 -13.08 -7.09
CA VAL A 383 -19.44 -12.09 -6.87
C VAL A 383 -19.84 -11.42 -8.20
N VAL A 384 -18.86 -10.95 -8.97
CA VAL A 384 -19.12 -10.31 -10.29
C VAL A 384 -19.79 -11.29 -11.26
N ARG A 385 -19.38 -12.56 -11.27
CA ARG A 385 -20.01 -13.63 -12.05
C ARG A 385 -21.49 -13.79 -11.70
N ALA A 386 -21.83 -13.83 -10.42
CA ALA A 386 -23.22 -13.95 -9.98
C ALA A 386 -24.06 -12.77 -10.47
N PHE A 387 -23.55 -11.53 -10.39
CA PHE A 387 -24.21 -10.39 -10.99
C PHE A 387 -24.33 -10.50 -12.52
N CYS A 388 -23.32 -11.03 -13.22
CA CYS A 388 -23.38 -11.19 -14.67
C CYS A 388 -24.44 -12.22 -15.08
N ILE A 389 -24.61 -13.30 -14.33
CA ILE A 389 -25.64 -14.32 -14.56
C ILE A 389 -27.03 -13.68 -14.47
N GLU A 390 -27.26 -12.85 -13.45
CA GLU A 390 -28.53 -12.15 -13.26
C GLU A 390 -28.77 -11.07 -14.34
N MET A 391 -27.74 -10.32 -14.70
CA MET A 391 -27.81 -9.24 -15.69
C MET A 391 -27.97 -9.76 -17.14
N PHE A 392 -27.48 -10.97 -17.43
CA PHE A 392 -27.45 -11.56 -18.78
C PHE A 392 -27.89 -13.04 -18.74
N PRO A 393 -29.18 -13.33 -18.49
CA PRO A 393 -29.68 -14.71 -18.35
C PRO A 393 -29.38 -15.61 -19.56
N ASP A 394 -29.36 -15.03 -20.77
CA ASP A 394 -29.08 -15.75 -22.01
C ASP A 394 -27.65 -16.31 -22.07
N LEU A 395 -26.74 -15.80 -21.25
CA LEU A 395 -25.34 -16.19 -21.16
C LEU A 395 -24.99 -16.86 -19.82
N ALA A 396 -25.97 -17.18 -19.00
CA ALA A 396 -25.76 -17.71 -17.65
C ALA A 396 -24.82 -18.93 -17.62
N ASP A 397 -25.10 -19.94 -18.44
CA ASP A 397 -24.26 -21.15 -18.54
C ASP A 397 -22.82 -20.83 -18.98
N ALA A 398 -22.64 -19.83 -19.84
CA ALA A 398 -21.33 -19.39 -20.30
C ALA A 398 -20.53 -18.71 -19.17
N PHE A 399 -21.18 -17.89 -18.34
CA PHE A 399 -20.53 -17.28 -17.16
C PHE A 399 -20.21 -18.33 -16.10
N GLU A 400 -21.11 -19.28 -15.85
CA GLU A 400 -20.88 -20.34 -14.88
C GLU A 400 -19.71 -21.23 -15.23
N ALA A 401 -19.59 -21.61 -16.50
CA ALA A 401 -18.52 -22.48 -17.02
C ALA A 401 -17.19 -21.75 -17.27
N LEU A 402 -17.15 -20.41 -17.13
CA LEU A 402 -15.96 -19.62 -17.44
C LEU A 402 -14.91 -19.76 -16.35
N ALA A 403 -13.75 -20.35 -16.69
CA ALA A 403 -12.61 -20.39 -15.79
C ALA A 403 -11.74 -19.13 -15.95
N VAL A 404 -11.42 -18.51 -14.82
CA VAL A 404 -10.60 -17.28 -14.75
C VAL A 404 -9.43 -17.51 -13.81
N GLU A 405 -8.23 -17.21 -14.26
CA GLU A 405 -6.99 -17.27 -13.49
C GLU A 405 -6.44 -15.86 -13.30
N ASN A 406 -6.25 -15.42 -12.05
CA ASN A 406 -5.65 -14.15 -11.73
C ASN A 406 -4.13 -14.29 -11.62
N ILE A 407 -3.39 -13.37 -12.22
CA ILE A 407 -1.92 -13.38 -12.22
C ILE A 407 -1.43 -12.03 -11.73
N ILE A 408 -0.72 -12.03 -10.60
CA ILE A 408 0.00 -10.88 -10.07
C ILE A 408 1.44 -11.00 -10.56
N THR A 409 1.93 -9.98 -11.26
CA THR A 409 3.30 -9.92 -11.73
C THR A 409 4.06 -8.89 -10.91
N PRO A 410 5.03 -9.31 -10.06
CA PRO A 410 5.85 -8.39 -9.29
C PRO A 410 6.61 -7.43 -10.19
N PHE A 411 6.75 -6.18 -9.76
CA PHE A 411 7.59 -5.22 -10.47
C PHE A 411 9.04 -5.72 -10.53
N GLN A 412 9.62 -5.73 -11.72
CA GLN A 412 11.02 -6.07 -11.95
C GLN A 412 11.70 -4.95 -12.72
N ILE A 413 12.96 -4.67 -12.37
CA ILE A 413 13.80 -3.82 -13.18
C ILE A 413 14.34 -4.70 -14.31
N ASN A 414 13.70 -4.65 -15.47
CA ASN A 414 14.19 -5.31 -16.65
C ASN A 414 15.14 -4.38 -17.39
N ASP A 415 16.33 -4.90 -17.74
CA ASP A 415 17.16 -4.28 -18.76
C ASP A 415 16.59 -4.69 -20.10
N ALA A 416 15.84 -3.79 -20.74
CA ALA A 416 15.18 -4.07 -22.03
C ALA A 416 16.19 -4.57 -23.09
N SER A 417 17.43 -4.06 -23.04
CA SER A 417 18.50 -4.49 -23.96
C SER A 417 18.90 -5.95 -23.74
N GLN A 418 18.97 -6.35 -22.45
CA GLN A 418 19.32 -7.73 -22.10
C GLN A 418 18.14 -8.67 -22.39
N GLU A 419 16.90 -8.25 -22.13
CA GLU A 419 15.71 -9.04 -22.43
C GLU A 419 15.55 -9.30 -23.94
N ILE A 420 15.76 -8.27 -24.76
CA ILE A 420 15.76 -8.41 -26.22
C ILE A 420 16.85 -9.38 -26.66
N LYS A 421 18.04 -9.29 -26.06
CA LYS A 421 19.15 -10.17 -26.38
C LYS A 421 18.86 -11.62 -25.98
N ASP A 422 18.35 -11.85 -24.77
CA ASP A 422 18.00 -13.17 -24.28
C ASP A 422 16.88 -13.82 -25.13
N LEU A 423 15.89 -13.03 -25.58
CA LEU A 423 14.83 -13.47 -26.47
C LEU A 423 15.38 -13.76 -27.89
N SER A 424 16.29 -12.92 -28.39
CA SER A 424 16.96 -13.13 -29.66
C SER A 424 17.81 -14.42 -29.65
N ASP A 425 18.56 -14.65 -28.57
CA ASP A 425 19.36 -15.85 -28.40
C ASP A 425 18.47 -17.11 -28.27
N ALA A 426 17.31 -16.99 -27.60
CA ALA A 426 16.35 -18.09 -27.45
C ALA A 426 15.61 -18.45 -28.73
N THR A 427 15.48 -17.52 -29.67
CA THR A 427 14.83 -17.74 -31.00
C THR A 427 15.82 -18.00 -32.11
N GLY A 428 17.13 -17.71 -31.94
CA GLY A 428 18.21 -17.92 -32.90
C GLY A 428 18.84 -19.30 -32.78
N GLY A 429 19.62 -19.72 -33.81
CA GLY A 429 20.36 -20.97 -33.84
C GLY A 429 19.49 -22.23 -33.71
N LYS A 430 19.70 -23.05 -32.65
CA LYS A 430 18.75 -24.08 -32.22
C LYS A 430 17.69 -23.43 -31.35
N ALA A 431 16.62 -22.99 -31.97
CA ALA A 431 15.54 -22.27 -31.27
C ALA A 431 14.93 -23.14 -30.16
N VAL A 432 14.95 -22.62 -28.92
CA VAL A 432 14.24 -23.20 -27.76
C VAL A 432 12.87 -22.52 -27.54
N MET A 433 12.60 -21.43 -28.29
CA MET A 433 11.36 -20.66 -28.24
C MET A 433 10.98 -20.20 -29.65
N SER A 434 9.68 -20.12 -29.95
CA SER A 434 9.21 -19.57 -31.23
C SER A 434 9.28 -18.03 -31.21
N GLN A 435 9.48 -17.42 -32.40
CA GLN A 435 9.42 -15.96 -32.54
C GLN A 435 8.09 -15.38 -32.02
N ARG A 436 6.97 -16.06 -32.23
CA ARG A 436 5.66 -15.69 -31.72
C ARG A 436 5.66 -15.55 -30.20
N THR A 437 6.19 -16.53 -29.49
CA THR A 437 6.28 -16.50 -28.02
C THR A 437 7.25 -15.44 -27.55
N ALA A 438 8.32 -15.13 -28.28
CA ALA A 438 9.26 -14.07 -27.97
C ALA A 438 8.60 -12.68 -28.09
N VAL A 439 7.89 -12.43 -29.18
CA VAL A 439 7.15 -11.18 -29.41
C VAL A 439 6.04 -10.98 -28.34
N GLN A 440 5.33 -12.05 -27.97
CA GLN A 440 4.36 -12.01 -26.89
C GLN A 440 4.99 -11.68 -25.53
N ARG A 441 6.15 -12.27 -25.22
CA ARG A 441 6.88 -12.01 -23.97
C ARG A 441 7.44 -10.59 -23.89
N LEU A 442 7.93 -10.07 -25.01
CA LEU A 442 8.42 -8.70 -25.08
C LEU A 442 7.31 -7.69 -24.80
N GLY A 443 6.05 -8.04 -25.10
CA GLY A 443 4.89 -7.19 -24.83
C GLY A 443 4.90 -5.88 -25.62
N ALA A 444 5.65 -5.80 -26.72
CA ALA A 444 5.77 -4.61 -27.56
C ALA A 444 4.48 -4.29 -28.32
N VAL A 445 3.66 -5.33 -28.59
CA VAL A 445 2.37 -5.21 -29.29
C VAL A 445 1.28 -5.96 -28.51
N PRO A 446 0.01 -5.54 -28.63
CA PRO A 446 -1.13 -6.27 -28.07
C PRO A 446 -1.20 -7.72 -28.58
N GLU A 447 -1.73 -8.63 -27.78
CA GLU A 447 -1.79 -10.06 -28.13
C GLU A 447 -2.55 -10.33 -29.45
N GLU A 448 -3.53 -9.47 -29.76
CA GLU A 448 -4.33 -9.53 -31.00
C GLU A 448 -3.55 -9.10 -32.24
N GLU A 449 -2.45 -8.36 -32.10
CA GLU A 449 -1.61 -7.83 -33.18
C GLU A 449 -0.31 -8.61 -33.39
N VAL A 450 -0.03 -9.62 -32.55
CA VAL A 450 1.21 -10.42 -32.63
C VAL A 450 1.38 -11.10 -34.01
N ASP A 451 0.30 -11.54 -34.63
CA ASP A 451 0.37 -12.18 -35.96
C ASP A 451 0.69 -11.16 -37.05
N ASN A 452 0.20 -9.92 -36.92
CA ASN A 452 0.52 -8.81 -37.84
C ASN A 452 1.99 -8.40 -37.70
N GLU A 453 2.51 -8.35 -36.46
CA GLU A 453 3.91 -8.06 -36.18
C GLU A 453 4.85 -9.14 -36.75
N LEU A 454 4.48 -10.41 -36.58
CA LEU A 454 5.24 -11.52 -37.18
C LEU A 454 5.26 -11.48 -38.71
N GLN A 455 4.17 -11.01 -39.32
CA GLN A 455 4.13 -10.82 -40.76
C GLN A 455 5.04 -9.66 -41.19
N ALA A 456 5.02 -8.54 -40.44
CA ALA A 456 5.89 -7.39 -40.70
C ALA A 456 7.38 -7.77 -40.58
N ILE A 457 7.74 -8.57 -39.55
CA ILE A 457 9.11 -9.07 -39.37
C ILE A 457 9.54 -9.92 -40.57
N LYS A 458 8.68 -10.81 -41.10
CA LYS A 458 8.98 -11.64 -42.28
C LYS A 458 9.13 -10.80 -43.54
N ASP A 459 8.29 -9.78 -43.71
CA ASP A 459 8.34 -8.87 -44.85
C ASP A 459 9.65 -8.05 -44.84
N ASP A 460 10.13 -7.61 -43.65
CA ASP A 460 11.41 -6.93 -43.50
C ASP A 460 12.61 -7.86 -43.76
N GLU A 461 12.56 -9.12 -43.29
CA GLU A 461 13.58 -10.12 -43.56
C GLU A 461 13.68 -10.40 -45.06
N SER A 462 12.56 -10.57 -45.78
CA SER A 462 12.53 -10.82 -47.22
C SER A 462 13.08 -9.62 -48.03
N GLN A 463 12.80 -8.40 -47.66
CA GLN A 463 13.35 -7.19 -48.28
C GLN A 463 14.88 -7.10 -48.08
N THR A 464 15.36 -7.53 -46.91
CA THR A 464 16.80 -7.52 -46.62
C THR A 464 17.55 -8.59 -47.46
N GLU A 465 16.97 -9.77 -47.63
CA GLU A 465 17.54 -10.83 -48.51
C GLU A 465 17.60 -10.39 -49.98
N ASP A 466 16.55 -9.72 -50.49
CA ASP A 466 16.51 -9.20 -51.86
C ASP A 466 17.56 -8.11 -52.13
N VAL A 467 17.92 -7.30 -51.12
CA VAL A 467 18.98 -6.30 -51.23
C VAL A 467 20.37 -6.94 -51.32
N PHE A 468 20.62 -8.02 -50.55
CA PHE A 468 21.90 -8.73 -50.59
C PHE A 468 22.09 -9.59 -51.86
N MET A 469 21.00 -10.06 -52.51
CA MET A 469 21.07 -10.80 -53.75
C MET A 469 21.29 -9.93 -55.00
N ASN A 470 21.07 -8.61 -54.89
CA ASN A 470 21.18 -7.66 -56.00
C ASN A 470 22.46 -6.79 -55.98
N GLU A 471 23.47 -7.12 -55.18
CA GLU A 471 24.78 -6.44 -55.34
C GLU A 471 25.45 -6.96 -56.62
N PRO A 472 25.79 -6.05 -57.57
CA PRO A 472 26.47 -6.46 -58.78
C PRO A 472 27.91 -6.88 -58.44
N THR A 473 28.25 -8.11 -58.70
CA THR A 473 29.64 -8.59 -58.74
C THR A 473 30.38 -7.81 -59.82
N GLU A 474 31.21 -6.84 -59.44
CA GLU A 474 32.30 -6.33 -60.28
C GLU A 474 33.50 -7.23 -60.19
#